data_5d9e64be040b9d14e5d5469ce8b23385
#
_entry.id   5d9e64be040b9d14e5d5469ce8b23385
#
_cell.length_a   1.000
_cell.length_b   1.000
_cell.length_c   1.000
_cell.angle_alpha   90.00
_cell.angle_beta   90.00
_cell.angle_gamma   90.00
#
_symmetry.space_group_name_H-M   'P 1'
#
loop_
_entity.id
_entity.type
_entity.pdbx_description
1 polymer ?
#
loop_
_entity_poly.entity_id
_entity_poly.type
_entity_poly.pdbx_seq_one_letter_code
_entity_poly.pdbx_strand_id
1 'polypeptide(L)'
;MMVTLDNRAQPPGIPTTHPVQQAVQEPIDLLILGAGWSAGFLISYLDENQKHLTYRTTTTCGGGRYNSIKFKFDPTADLSKSRKEEEKVQESTNQFESLPDARSILISFPVKNSGASSFLVHSYLRSRSSSSLLGNSNDPNLKDHFVNFIQLGSTGIFDGGPTLSSQSSEEKNKTKEEEEGKMIWIDRNSKYDKTNARAESEDELLQLNGSKPISKLEVRTTVMNLSGLWGGSRSIRNYVGKVAPSIEALSMKTSVHMIHGLDVARAIVAVIDRFDLAAGQRWILTDQRVYDWWDLASAWGLSALDNAHSHQTIGPQAHWVNQLMQEHNIRALPRPPSALGRALDSRQFWDTFGLTPVRARMELLA
;
A
#
# COMPACT_ATOMS: atom_id res chain seq x y z
N MET A 1 50.19 -82.11 -9.54
CA MET A 1 49.10 -81.43 -10.21
C MET A 1 48.85 -80.19 -9.41
N MET A 2 49.43 -79.04 -9.84
CA MET A 2 49.36 -77.75 -9.17
C MET A 2 48.19 -77.01 -9.80
N VAL A 3 47.25 -76.51 -8.96
CA VAL A 3 46.20 -75.56 -9.34
C VAL A 3 46.55 -74.23 -8.70
N THR A 4 46.92 -73.26 -9.52
CA THR A 4 47.16 -71.88 -9.16
C THR A 4 45.85 -71.10 -9.23
N LEU A 5 45.40 -70.55 -8.11
CA LEU A 5 44.29 -69.61 -8.06
C LEU A 5 44.84 -68.19 -8.23
N ASP A 6 44.46 -67.51 -9.30
CA ASP A 6 44.76 -66.09 -9.54
C ASP A 6 43.63 -65.26 -8.97
N ASN A 7 43.93 -64.55 -7.89
CA ASN A 7 42.98 -63.71 -7.15
C ASN A 7 43.34 -62.24 -7.43
N ARG A 8 42.81 -61.65 -8.49
CA ARG A 8 42.86 -60.22 -8.80
C ARG A 8 41.65 -59.53 -8.21
N ALA A 9 41.86 -58.81 -7.11
CA ALA A 9 40.90 -57.89 -6.52
C ALA A 9 40.70 -56.70 -7.47
N GLN A 10 39.44 -56.37 -7.84
CA GLN A 10 39.09 -55.13 -8.51
C GLN A 10 39.15 -53.96 -7.50
N PRO A 11 39.57 -52.76 -7.96
CA PRO A 11 39.57 -51.59 -7.11
C PRO A 11 38.14 -51.10 -6.82
N PRO A 12 37.84 -50.50 -5.62
CA PRO A 12 36.51 -50.03 -5.30
C PRO A 12 36.12 -48.87 -6.22
N GLY A 13 34.92 -48.99 -6.82
CA GLY A 13 34.33 -47.98 -7.68
C GLY A 13 34.12 -46.65 -6.93
N ILE A 14 34.53 -45.55 -7.53
CA ILE A 14 34.29 -44.17 -7.06
C ILE A 14 32.77 -43.98 -7.07
N PRO A 15 32.14 -43.53 -5.94
CA PRO A 15 30.73 -43.22 -5.97
C PRO A 15 30.50 -41.99 -6.86
N THR A 16 29.77 -42.19 -7.94
CA THR A 16 29.24 -41.09 -8.77
C THR A 16 28.24 -40.30 -7.93
N THR A 17 28.66 -39.19 -7.41
CA THR A 17 27.74 -38.20 -6.82
C THR A 17 26.87 -37.64 -7.93
N HIS A 18 25.65 -38.16 -8.04
CA HIS A 18 24.62 -37.50 -8.83
C HIS A 18 24.40 -36.11 -8.25
N PRO A 19 24.39 -35.03 -9.06
CA PRO A 19 24.00 -33.73 -8.58
C PRO A 19 22.57 -33.84 -8.03
N VAL A 20 22.42 -33.49 -6.75
CA VAL A 20 21.10 -33.35 -6.12
C VAL A 20 20.39 -32.30 -6.94
N GLN A 21 19.42 -32.69 -7.76
CA GLN A 21 18.49 -31.76 -8.39
C GLN A 21 17.82 -31.00 -7.24
N GLN A 22 18.18 -29.73 -7.07
CA GLN A 22 17.43 -28.83 -6.20
C GLN A 22 16.00 -28.86 -6.71
N ALA A 23 15.09 -29.33 -5.87
CA ALA A 23 13.67 -29.29 -6.17
C ALA A 23 13.30 -27.84 -6.51
N VAL A 24 12.81 -27.61 -7.72
CA VAL A 24 12.31 -26.32 -8.15
C VAL A 24 11.16 -25.96 -7.23
N GLN A 25 11.36 -24.97 -6.37
CA GLN A 25 10.34 -24.55 -5.41
C GLN A 25 9.26 -23.78 -6.19
N GLU A 26 8.02 -24.23 -6.11
CA GLU A 26 6.87 -23.54 -6.72
C GLU A 26 6.78 -22.08 -6.23
N PRO A 27 6.44 -21.12 -7.11
CA PRO A 27 6.24 -19.73 -6.71
C PRO A 27 5.09 -19.62 -5.70
N ILE A 28 5.28 -18.80 -4.68
CA ILE A 28 4.20 -18.46 -3.75
C ILE A 28 3.19 -17.50 -4.42
N ASP A 29 1.98 -17.45 -3.88
CA ASP A 29 0.94 -16.57 -4.44
C ASP A 29 1.18 -15.11 -4.11
N LEU A 30 1.69 -14.79 -2.89
CA LEU A 30 1.85 -13.43 -2.40
C LEU A 30 3.12 -13.22 -1.59
N LEU A 31 3.96 -12.27 -2.03
CA LEU A 31 5.05 -11.72 -1.24
C LEU A 31 4.63 -10.35 -0.69
N ILE A 32 4.62 -10.20 0.64
CA ILE A 32 4.28 -8.95 1.32
C ILE A 32 5.57 -8.23 1.72
N LEU A 33 5.92 -7.18 0.98
CA LEU A 33 7.04 -6.31 1.33
C LEU A 33 6.60 -5.31 2.40
N GLY A 34 7.04 -5.56 3.65
CA GLY A 34 6.72 -4.77 4.82
C GLY A 34 5.54 -5.31 5.63
N ALA A 35 5.78 -6.21 6.59
CA ALA A 35 4.75 -6.74 7.49
C ALA A 35 4.38 -5.74 8.61
N GLY A 36 3.92 -4.54 8.21
CA GLY A 36 3.44 -3.49 9.09
C GLY A 36 1.95 -3.62 9.45
N TRP A 37 1.34 -2.50 9.84
CA TRP A 37 -0.05 -2.45 10.30
C TRP A 37 -1.06 -2.98 9.27
N SER A 38 -0.98 -2.54 8.01
CA SER A 38 -1.89 -3.00 6.94
C SER A 38 -1.72 -4.49 6.66
N ALA A 39 -0.48 -4.97 6.64
CA ALA A 39 -0.18 -6.39 6.46
C ALA A 39 -0.74 -7.25 7.59
N GLY A 40 -0.80 -6.73 8.83
CA GLY A 40 -1.40 -7.44 9.96
C GLY A 40 -2.88 -7.78 9.72
N PHE A 41 -3.66 -6.84 9.20
CA PHE A 41 -5.06 -7.10 8.81
C PHE A 41 -5.18 -8.08 7.64
N LEU A 42 -4.29 -7.94 6.64
CA LEU A 42 -4.29 -8.84 5.49
C LEU A 42 -3.98 -10.28 5.91
N ILE A 43 -2.94 -10.49 6.72
CA ILE A 43 -2.54 -11.82 7.20
C ILE A 43 -3.67 -12.46 8.00
N SER A 44 -4.25 -11.72 8.96
CA SER A 44 -5.41 -12.24 9.73
C SER A 44 -6.57 -12.61 8.81
N TYR A 45 -6.87 -11.78 7.81
CA TYR A 45 -7.92 -12.06 6.84
C TYR A 45 -7.62 -13.30 5.96
N LEU A 46 -6.37 -13.46 5.51
CA LEU A 46 -5.94 -14.62 4.74
C LEU A 46 -6.03 -15.92 5.57
N ASP A 47 -5.56 -15.88 6.80
CA ASP A 47 -5.60 -17.04 7.70
C ASP A 47 -7.04 -17.49 7.99
N GLU A 48 -7.98 -16.54 8.10
CA GLU A 48 -9.39 -16.82 8.39
C GLU A 48 -10.20 -17.23 7.14
N ASN A 49 -9.92 -16.67 5.95
CA ASN A 49 -10.81 -16.75 4.79
C ASN A 49 -10.17 -17.33 3.53
N GLN A 50 -8.83 -17.30 3.39
CA GLN A 50 -8.11 -17.65 2.17
C GLN A 50 -6.98 -18.66 2.47
N LYS A 51 -7.31 -19.75 3.14
CA LYS A 51 -6.36 -20.77 3.61
C LYS A 51 -5.50 -21.42 2.53
N HIS A 52 -5.88 -21.30 1.26
CA HIS A 52 -5.15 -21.86 0.12
C HIS A 52 -4.12 -20.91 -0.49
N LEU A 53 -4.13 -19.60 -0.14
CA LEU A 53 -3.11 -18.66 -0.61
C LEU A 53 -1.82 -18.82 0.18
N THR A 54 -0.75 -19.13 -0.55
CA THR A 54 0.60 -19.19 0.03
C THR A 54 1.20 -17.79 0.08
N TYR A 55 1.73 -17.38 1.24
CA TYR A 55 2.36 -16.07 1.37
C TYR A 55 3.65 -16.09 2.19
N ARG A 56 4.48 -15.09 1.96
CA ARG A 56 5.64 -14.74 2.78
C ARG A 56 5.66 -13.25 3.05
N THR A 57 6.29 -12.87 4.14
CA THR A 57 6.38 -11.48 4.59
C THR A 57 7.81 -11.03 4.76
N THR A 58 8.04 -9.72 4.70
CA THR A 58 9.33 -9.12 5.03
C THR A 58 9.20 -8.07 6.11
N THR A 59 10.27 -7.87 6.88
CA THR A 59 10.45 -6.74 7.79
C THR A 59 11.90 -6.26 7.73
N THR A 60 12.17 -5.06 8.20
CA THR A 60 13.54 -4.52 8.24
C THR A 60 14.47 -5.33 9.14
N CYS A 61 13.95 -5.98 10.16
CA CYS A 61 14.73 -6.78 11.13
C CYS A 61 14.73 -8.28 10.83
N GLY A 62 13.76 -8.76 10.04
CA GLY A 62 13.49 -10.20 9.90
C GLY A 62 12.84 -10.83 11.13
N GLY A 63 12.43 -12.09 11.03
CA GLY A 63 11.83 -12.85 12.13
C GLY A 63 10.48 -12.32 12.62
N GLY A 64 10.28 -12.34 13.94
CA GLY A 64 9.06 -11.83 14.57
C GLY A 64 7.82 -12.71 14.36
N ARG A 65 6.63 -12.14 14.62
CA ARG A 65 5.33 -12.84 14.65
C ARG A 65 5.04 -13.66 13.37
N TYR A 66 5.50 -13.17 12.21
CA TYR A 66 5.20 -13.77 10.90
C TYR A 66 6.40 -14.51 10.30
N ASN A 67 7.45 -14.76 11.09
CA ASN A 67 8.70 -15.35 10.60
C ASN A 67 9.19 -14.67 9.30
N SER A 68 9.23 -13.34 9.33
CA SER A 68 9.48 -12.49 8.16
C SER A 68 10.92 -12.59 7.69
N ILE A 69 11.12 -12.50 6.40
CA ILE A 69 12.44 -12.37 5.77
C ILE A 69 12.97 -10.95 6.06
N LYS A 70 14.27 -10.84 6.38
CA LYS A 70 14.91 -9.52 6.52
C LYS A 70 15.01 -8.85 5.16
N PHE A 71 14.39 -7.68 5.04
CA PHE A 71 14.43 -6.86 3.83
C PHE A 71 14.27 -5.38 4.19
N LYS A 72 15.25 -4.57 3.80
CA LYS A 72 15.24 -3.12 3.99
C LYS A 72 15.38 -2.45 2.63
N PHE A 73 14.30 -1.90 2.13
CA PHE A 73 14.31 -1.18 0.86
C PHE A 73 15.06 0.16 0.98
N ASP A 74 16.11 0.33 0.19
CA ASP A 74 16.87 1.56 0.07
C ASP A 74 17.16 1.85 -1.41
N PRO A 75 16.37 2.73 -2.07
CA PRO A 75 16.55 3.04 -3.49
C PRO A 75 17.81 3.86 -3.78
N THR A 76 18.45 4.43 -2.76
CA THR A 76 19.67 5.25 -2.95
C THR A 76 20.94 4.40 -3.08
N ALA A 77 20.86 3.13 -2.73
CA ALA A 77 22.00 2.22 -2.79
C ALA A 77 22.57 1.98 -4.19
N ASP A 78 21.78 2.29 -5.25
CA ASP A 78 22.21 2.11 -6.66
C ASP A 78 22.82 3.38 -7.29
N LEU A 79 22.72 4.54 -6.62
CA LEU A 79 23.08 5.83 -7.24
C LEU A 79 24.48 6.34 -6.90
N SER A 80 25.27 5.61 -6.13
CA SER A 80 26.50 6.12 -5.57
C SER A 80 27.76 5.34 -6.01
N LYS A 81 28.82 6.06 -6.33
CA LYS A 81 30.04 5.54 -6.98
C LYS A 81 31.25 5.43 -6.04
N SER A 82 31.08 5.35 -4.72
CA SER A 82 32.24 5.21 -3.83
C SER A 82 32.41 3.78 -3.31
N ARG A 83 33.64 3.40 -2.98
CA ARG A 83 34.03 2.03 -2.57
C ARG A 83 33.29 1.49 -1.32
N LYS A 84 32.85 2.38 -0.41
CA LYS A 84 31.97 2.03 0.73
C LYS A 84 30.52 1.76 0.31
N GLU A 85 30.17 2.15 -0.87
CA GLU A 85 28.85 2.06 -1.48
C GLU A 85 28.74 0.80 -2.34
N GLU A 86 29.85 0.25 -2.86
CA GLU A 86 29.86 -1.07 -3.49
C GLU A 86 29.46 -2.17 -2.53
N GLU A 87 29.87 -2.10 -1.25
CA GLU A 87 29.42 -3.03 -0.20
C GLU A 87 27.90 -2.90 0.06
N LYS A 88 27.37 -1.69 0.08
CA LYS A 88 25.93 -1.44 0.24
C LYS A 88 25.12 -1.90 -0.98
N VAL A 89 25.63 -1.69 -2.17
CA VAL A 89 25.01 -2.18 -3.42
C VAL A 89 24.96 -3.71 -3.40
N GLN A 90 26.06 -4.36 -3.00
CA GLN A 90 26.10 -5.81 -2.87
C GLN A 90 25.13 -6.34 -1.81
N GLU A 91 25.06 -5.69 -0.63
CA GLU A 91 24.09 -6.05 0.42
C GLU A 91 22.65 -5.83 -0.06
N SER A 92 22.39 -4.75 -0.79
CA SER A 92 21.07 -4.47 -1.38
C SER A 92 20.68 -5.55 -2.40
N THR A 93 21.60 -5.96 -3.27
CA THR A 93 21.36 -7.01 -4.26
C THR A 93 21.09 -8.36 -3.59
N ASN A 94 21.87 -8.73 -2.60
CA ASN A 94 21.73 -9.98 -1.86
C ASN A 94 20.37 -10.08 -1.13
N GLN A 95 19.79 -8.95 -0.70
CA GLN A 95 18.47 -8.94 -0.09
C GLN A 95 17.37 -9.39 -1.07
N PHE A 96 17.43 -8.95 -2.33
CA PHE A 96 16.45 -9.37 -3.34
C PHE A 96 16.59 -10.87 -3.68
N GLU A 97 17.82 -11.40 -3.67
CA GLU A 97 18.07 -12.83 -3.90
C GLU A 97 17.45 -13.72 -2.82
N SER A 98 17.39 -13.23 -1.57
CA SER A 98 16.79 -13.95 -0.44
C SER A 98 15.26 -14.01 -0.49
N LEU A 99 14.61 -13.22 -1.33
CA LEU A 99 13.16 -13.22 -1.47
C LEU A 99 12.71 -14.46 -2.28
N PRO A 100 11.54 -15.03 -1.99
CA PRO A 100 10.99 -16.13 -2.76
C PRO A 100 10.45 -15.66 -4.11
N ASP A 101 10.30 -16.59 -5.04
CA ASP A 101 9.51 -16.38 -6.24
C ASP A 101 8.04 -16.20 -5.86
N ALA A 102 7.39 -15.17 -6.40
CA ALA A 102 6.00 -14.85 -6.08
C ALA A 102 5.23 -14.39 -7.33
N ARG A 103 3.96 -14.81 -7.40
CA ARG A 103 3.04 -14.35 -8.46
C ARG A 103 2.59 -12.91 -8.28
N SER A 104 2.42 -12.49 -7.03
CA SER A 104 2.05 -11.13 -6.67
C SER A 104 2.95 -10.58 -5.58
N ILE A 105 3.36 -9.31 -5.72
CA ILE A 105 4.17 -8.58 -4.75
C ILE A 105 3.36 -7.40 -4.23
N LEU A 106 3.07 -7.38 -2.94
CA LEU A 106 2.44 -6.27 -2.25
C LEU A 106 3.49 -5.36 -1.61
N ILE A 107 3.56 -4.13 -2.04
CA ILE A 107 4.42 -3.09 -1.46
C ILE A 107 3.60 -2.30 -0.45
N SER A 108 3.77 -2.59 0.84
CA SER A 108 2.96 -2.00 1.91
C SER A 108 3.62 -0.81 2.61
N PHE A 109 4.85 -0.49 2.28
CA PHE A 109 5.56 0.69 2.77
C PHE A 109 5.56 1.83 1.75
N PRO A 110 5.70 3.09 2.19
CA PRO A 110 5.79 4.21 1.28
C PRO A 110 7.02 4.15 0.39
N VAL A 111 6.83 4.08 -0.93
CA VAL A 111 7.87 4.34 -1.91
C VAL A 111 7.82 5.83 -2.25
N LYS A 112 8.98 6.47 -2.36
CA LYS A 112 9.13 7.89 -2.63
C LYS A 112 10.31 8.10 -3.55
N ASN A 113 10.31 9.23 -4.25
CA ASN A 113 11.33 9.69 -5.17
C ASN A 113 11.33 8.96 -6.52
N SER A 114 11.83 9.66 -7.51
CA SER A 114 12.04 9.16 -8.87
C SER A 114 13.03 8.00 -8.89
N GLY A 115 12.80 7.01 -9.71
CA GLY A 115 13.64 5.82 -9.87
C GLY A 115 13.38 4.71 -8.85
N ALA A 116 12.68 5.01 -7.73
CA ALA A 116 12.54 4.07 -6.63
C ALA A 116 11.66 2.86 -6.96
N SER A 117 10.56 3.07 -7.66
CA SER A 117 9.66 1.97 -8.09
C SER A 117 10.30 1.12 -9.16
N SER A 118 10.95 1.72 -10.15
CA SER A 118 11.71 1.00 -11.18
C SER A 118 12.85 0.19 -10.57
N PHE A 119 13.60 0.77 -9.63
CA PHE A 119 14.65 0.06 -8.92
C PHE A 119 14.12 -1.18 -8.20
N LEU A 120 13.01 -1.07 -7.46
CA LEU A 120 12.42 -2.20 -6.74
C LEU A 120 12.00 -3.32 -7.71
N VAL A 121 11.24 -2.97 -8.76
CA VAL A 121 10.74 -3.93 -9.74
C VAL A 121 11.88 -4.62 -10.48
N HIS A 122 12.85 -3.84 -11.02
CA HIS A 122 13.97 -4.39 -11.77
C HIS A 122 14.90 -5.25 -10.90
N SER A 123 15.17 -4.82 -9.66
CA SER A 123 16.03 -5.59 -8.75
C SER A 123 15.39 -6.92 -8.36
N TYR A 124 14.08 -6.92 -8.05
CA TYR A 124 13.36 -8.16 -7.81
C TYR A 124 13.40 -9.09 -9.01
N LEU A 125 13.08 -8.60 -10.20
CA LEU A 125 13.06 -9.43 -11.42
C LEU A 125 14.45 -9.94 -11.81
N ARG A 126 15.50 -9.11 -11.68
CA ARG A 126 16.89 -9.55 -11.94
C ARG A 126 17.32 -10.69 -11.02
N SER A 127 16.95 -10.64 -9.75
CA SER A 127 17.22 -11.73 -8.82
C SER A 127 16.45 -13.03 -9.13
N ARG A 128 15.46 -12.98 -10.02
CA ARG A 128 14.63 -14.13 -10.46
C ARG A 128 15.02 -14.67 -11.85
N SER A 129 16.09 -14.18 -12.46
CA SER A 129 16.46 -14.56 -13.83
C SER A 129 16.69 -16.06 -14.07
N SER A 130 16.96 -16.83 -13.00
CA SER A 130 17.16 -18.29 -13.04
C SER A 130 16.00 -19.07 -12.38
N SER A 131 14.86 -18.42 -12.13
CA SER A 131 13.79 -18.95 -11.29
C SER A 131 12.73 -19.73 -12.06
N SER A 132 11.93 -20.49 -11.31
CA SER A 132 10.75 -21.22 -11.79
C SER A 132 9.66 -20.32 -12.38
N LEU A 133 9.66 -19.01 -12.07
CA LEU A 133 8.76 -18.03 -12.70
C LEU A 133 8.93 -17.95 -14.21
N LEU A 134 10.12 -18.30 -14.73
CA LEU A 134 10.37 -18.34 -16.17
C LEU A 134 9.86 -19.59 -16.85
N GLY A 135 9.44 -20.62 -16.07
CA GLY A 135 8.93 -21.88 -16.57
C GLY A 135 9.90 -22.65 -17.49
N ASN A 136 9.64 -23.91 -17.74
CA ASN A 136 10.28 -24.62 -18.85
C ASN A 136 9.79 -23.99 -20.16
N SER A 137 10.69 -23.40 -20.92
CA SER A 137 10.43 -22.68 -22.17
C SER A 137 9.71 -23.52 -23.26
N ASN A 138 9.39 -24.77 -22.98
CA ASN A 138 8.79 -25.73 -23.91
C ASN A 138 7.35 -26.14 -23.53
N ASP A 139 6.74 -25.57 -22.50
CA ASP A 139 5.33 -25.83 -22.20
C ASP A 139 4.43 -24.88 -23.00
N PRO A 140 3.73 -25.39 -24.05
CA PRO A 140 2.84 -24.57 -24.88
C PRO A 140 1.59 -24.07 -24.12
N ASN A 141 1.32 -24.61 -22.92
CA ASN A 141 0.17 -24.21 -22.08
C ASN A 141 0.51 -23.09 -21.11
N LEU A 142 1.79 -22.73 -20.97
CA LEU A 142 2.22 -21.60 -20.14
C LEU A 142 2.01 -20.26 -20.89
N LYS A 143 0.75 -19.86 -21.04
CA LYS A 143 0.40 -18.65 -21.82
C LYS A 143 0.73 -17.35 -21.12
N ASP A 144 0.89 -17.32 -19.79
CA ASP A 144 0.96 -16.06 -19.05
C ASP A 144 2.11 -16.05 -18.03
N HIS A 145 3.29 -15.64 -18.52
CA HIS A 145 4.41 -15.30 -17.63
C HIS A 145 4.29 -13.85 -17.18
N PHE A 146 3.61 -13.60 -16.09
CA PHE A 146 3.52 -12.26 -15.51
C PHE A 146 3.81 -12.26 -14.01
N VAL A 147 4.24 -11.11 -13.51
CA VAL A 147 4.39 -10.82 -12.09
C VAL A 147 3.59 -9.55 -11.77
N ASN A 148 2.72 -9.65 -10.78
CA ASN A 148 1.86 -8.56 -10.36
C ASN A 148 2.53 -7.74 -9.24
N PHE A 149 2.55 -6.42 -9.38
CA PHE A 149 3.00 -5.51 -8.33
C PHE A 149 1.83 -4.64 -7.87
N ILE A 150 1.53 -4.68 -6.59
CA ILE A 150 0.47 -3.90 -5.93
C ILE A 150 1.13 -2.93 -4.96
N GLN A 151 1.00 -1.63 -5.17
CA GLN A 151 1.51 -0.63 -4.24
C GLN A 151 0.37 -0.02 -3.41
N LEU A 152 0.53 -0.01 -2.09
CA LEU A 152 -0.33 0.78 -1.22
C LEU A 152 0.11 2.24 -1.26
N GLY A 153 -0.63 3.04 -2.01
CA GLY A 153 -0.44 4.46 -2.18
C GLY A 153 -1.17 5.29 -1.13
N SER A 154 -1.35 6.58 -1.40
CA SER A 154 -2.04 7.51 -0.49
C SER A 154 -2.94 8.47 -1.25
N THR A 155 -4.16 8.68 -0.76
CA THR A 155 -5.03 9.76 -1.24
C THR A 155 -4.47 11.16 -0.96
N GLY A 156 -3.38 11.28 -0.19
CA GLY A 156 -2.67 12.53 0.03
C GLY A 156 -2.09 13.16 -1.24
N ILE A 157 -1.94 12.42 -2.32
CA ILE A 157 -1.55 13.00 -3.63
C ILE A 157 -2.61 13.92 -4.21
N PHE A 158 -3.87 13.77 -3.81
CA PHE A 158 -4.99 14.63 -4.19
C PHE A 158 -5.20 15.83 -3.25
N ASP A 159 -4.33 16.01 -2.24
CA ASP A 159 -4.37 17.17 -1.35
C ASP A 159 -3.95 18.42 -2.15
N GLY A 160 -4.65 19.55 -1.93
CA GLY A 160 -4.40 20.79 -2.68
C GLY A 160 -4.97 20.80 -4.11
N GLY A 161 -5.69 19.74 -4.52
CA GLY A 161 -6.45 19.74 -5.77
C GLY A 161 -7.59 20.78 -5.75
N PRO A 162 -8.32 20.98 -6.85
CA PRO A 162 -9.37 21.97 -6.94
C PRO A 162 -10.44 21.68 -5.89
N THR A 163 -10.41 22.45 -4.82
CA THR A 163 -11.48 22.53 -3.85
C THR A 163 -12.42 23.64 -4.29
N LEU A 164 -13.68 23.63 -3.85
CA LEU A 164 -14.65 24.68 -4.14
C LEU A 164 -14.16 26.11 -3.84
N SER A 165 -13.18 26.24 -2.94
CA SER A 165 -12.59 27.53 -2.59
C SER A 165 -11.45 28.02 -3.50
N SER A 166 -10.84 27.13 -4.30
CA SER A 166 -9.67 27.49 -5.13
C SER A 166 -10.01 27.89 -6.56
N GLN A 167 -11.26 27.76 -6.98
CA GLN A 167 -11.71 28.18 -8.32
C GLN A 167 -11.92 29.68 -8.48
N SER A 168 -11.72 30.47 -7.40
CA SER A 168 -12.06 31.92 -7.40
C SER A 168 -11.04 32.82 -8.09
N SER A 169 -9.91 32.34 -8.60
CA SER A 169 -8.85 33.22 -9.13
C SER A 169 -8.55 33.18 -10.62
N GLU A 170 -8.98 32.17 -11.38
CA GLU A 170 -8.56 32.05 -12.80
C GLU A 170 -9.67 32.04 -13.88
N GLU A 171 -10.95 31.89 -13.53
CA GLU A 171 -12.05 31.98 -14.50
C GLU A 171 -13.01 33.14 -14.20
N LYS A 172 -12.57 34.36 -14.50
CA LYS A 172 -13.32 35.61 -14.26
C LYS A 172 -14.52 35.87 -15.20
N ASN A 173 -14.96 34.94 -16.01
CA ASN A 173 -15.99 35.22 -17.06
C ASN A 173 -17.22 34.29 -17.06
N LYS A 174 -17.50 33.54 -16.00
CA LYS A 174 -18.78 32.86 -15.84
C LYS A 174 -19.61 33.51 -14.74
N THR A 175 -20.89 33.67 -14.98
CA THR A 175 -21.83 34.33 -14.05
C THR A 175 -21.81 33.63 -12.71
N LYS A 176 -21.55 34.40 -11.66
CA LYS A 176 -21.36 33.94 -10.25
C LYS A 176 -22.51 33.10 -9.69
N GLU A 177 -23.67 33.09 -10.30
CA GLU A 177 -24.88 32.42 -9.79
C GLU A 177 -25.00 30.95 -10.21
N GLU A 178 -24.26 30.47 -11.23
CA GLU A 178 -24.30 29.06 -11.66
C GLU A 178 -23.25 28.17 -11.05
N GLU A 179 -22.23 28.72 -10.38
CA GLU A 179 -21.12 27.95 -9.78
C GLU A 179 -21.17 27.83 -8.24
N GLU A 180 -21.99 28.62 -7.56
CA GLU A 180 -22.19 28.51 -6.12
C GLU A 180 -22.96 27.24 -5.76
N GLY A 181 -22.24 26.13 -5.56
CA GLY A 181 -22.81 24.93 -4.98
C GLY A 181 -22.51 23.59 -5.67
N LYS A 182 -21.83 23.57 -6.81
CA LYS A 182 -21.51 22.30 -7.44
C LYS A 182 -20.28 21.68 -6.75
N MET A 183 -20.54 20.74 -5.88
CA MET A 183 -19.50 19.94 -5.24
C MET A 183 -18.72 19.14 -6.27
N ILE A 184 -17.39 19.30 -6.28
CA ILE A 184 -16.51 18.52 -7.13
C ILE A 184 -16.04 17.29 -6.35
N TRP A 185 -16.46 16.12 -6.80
CA TRP A 185 -15.94 14.86 -6.28
C TRP A 185 -14.60 14.54 -6.94
N ILE A 186 -13.62 14.20 -6.11
CA ILE A 186 -12.30 13.78 -6.55
C ILE A 186 -12.34 12.26 -6.70
N ASP A 187 -12.27 11.80 -7.93
CA ASP A 187 -12.15 10.39 -8.29
C ASP A 187 -10.71 10.03 -8.70
N ARG A 188 -10.49 8.78 -9.09
CA ARG A 188 -9.17 8.29 -9.50
C ARG A 188 -8.60 8.93 -10.77
N ASN A 189 -9.44 9.58 -11.60
CA ASN A 189 -9.06 10.26 -12.83
C ASN A 189 -8.83 11.76 -12.63
N SER A 190 -9.14 12.26 -11.43
CA SER A 190 -8.98 13.66 -11.09
C SER A 190 -7.51 14.06 -11.05
N LYS A 191 -7.25 15.34 -11.32
CA LYS A 191 -5.89 15.90 -11.23
C LYS A 191 -5.33 15.76 -9.80
N TYR A 192 -4.07 15.48 -9.71
CA TYR A 192 -3.33 15.40 -8.44
C TYR A 192 -1.97 16.09 -8.57
N ASP A 193 -1.32 16.35 -7.44
CA ASP A 193 -0.01 16.95 -7.36
C ASP A 193 1.06 15.95 -7.84
N LYS A 194 1.55 16.15 -9.06
CA LYS A 194 2.63 15.34 -9.66
C LYS A 194 4.01 15.61 -9.05
N THR A 195 4.17 16.70 -8.30
CA THR A 195 5.43 17.00 -7.59
C THR A 195 5.53 16.30 -6.24
N ASN A 196 4.44 15.69 -5.80
CA ASN A 196 4.43 14.87 -4.60
C ASN A 196 5.29 13.62 -4.81
N ALA A 197 6.32 13.44 -3.99
CA ALA A 197 7.29 12.33 -4.12
C ALA A 197 6.65 10.92 -4.11
N ARG A 198 5.44 10.78 -3.55
CA ARG A 198 4.69 9.51 -3.63
C ARG A 198 3.98 9.39 -4.97
N ALA A 199 3.37 10.47 -5.47
CA ALA A 199 2.72 10.46 -6.78
C ALA A 199 3.71 10.10 -7.88
N GLU A 200 4.92 10.68 -7.83
CA GLU A 200 6.00 10.40 -8.76
C GLU A 200 6.36 8.90 -8.80
N SER A 201 6.58 8.27 -7.64
CA SER A 201 6.89 6.84 -7.58
C SER A 201 5.70 5.94 -7.94
N GLU A 202 4.47 6.37 -7.65
CA GLU A 202 3.25 5.66 -8.04
C GLU A 202 3.03 5.71 -9.57
N ASP A 203 3.27 6.87 -10.20
CA ASP A 203 3.21 7.04 -11.66
C ASP A 203 4.28 6.18 -12.36
N GLU A 204 5.50 6.19 -11.83
CA GLU A 204 6.59 5.35 -12.30
C GLU A 204 6.23 3.86 -12.27
N LEU A 205 5.64 3.37 -11.17
CA LEU A 205 5.19 1.99 -11.09
C LEU A 205 4.14 1.68 -12.16
N LEU A 206 3.15 2.55 -12.33
CA LEU A 206 2.10 2.36 -13.34
C LEU A 206 2.62 2.36 -14.78
N GLN A 207 3.68 3.14 -15.07
CA GLN A 207 4.34 3.14 -16.38
C GLN A 207 5.04 1.82 -16.71
N LEU A 208 5.38 1.01 -15.72
CA LEU A 208 5.96 -0.32 -15.94
C LEU A 208 4.93 -1.37 -16.35
N ASN A 209 3.63 -1.07 -16.29
CA ASN A 209 2.59 -2.02 -16.64
C ASN A 209 2.70 -2.45 -18.12
N GLY A 210 2.65 -3.76 -18.39
CA GLY A 210 2.83 -4.34 -19.72
C GLY A 210 4.28 -4.40 -20.21
N SER A 211 5.24 -3.87 -19.43
CA SER A 211 6.66 -3.94 -19.80
C SER A 211 7.23 -5.34 -19.58
N LYS A 212 8.30 -5.65 -20.31
CA LYS A 212 9.05 -6.93 -20.20
C LYS A 212 10.53 -6.64 -19.99
N PRO A 213 10.92 -6.09 -18.83
CA PRO A 213 12.29 -5.64 -18.60
C PRO A 213 13.31 -6.77 -18.58
N ILE A 214 12.87 -8.00 -18.31
CA ILE A 214 13.72 -9.19 -18.29
C ILE A 214 13.03 -10.31 -19.06
N SER A 215 13.53 -10.56 -20.25
CA SER A 215 13.20 -11.60 -21.24
C SER A 215 11.73 -11.96 -21.42
N LYS A 216 11.05 -12.73 -20.63
CA LYS A 216 9.69 -13.24 -20.94
C LYS A 216 8.63 -12.85 -19.89
N LEU A 217 9.05 -12.33 -18.73
CA LEU A 217 8.14 -11.93 -17.66
C LEU A 217 7.51 -10.57 -17.94
N GLU A 218 6.21 -10.54 -18.06
CA GLU A 218 5.44 -9.31 -18.14
C GLU A 218 5.20 -8.73 -16.73
N VAL A 219 5.45 -7.45 -16.58
CA VAL A 219 5.15 -6.70 -15.37
C VAL A 219 3.72 -6.20 -15.43
N ARG A 220 2.92 -6.50 -14.44
CA ARG A 220 1.57 -5.96 -14.28
C ARG A 220 1.51 -5.19 -12.97
N THR A 221 1.01 -3.97 -13.00
CA THR A 221 1.09 -3.07 -11.85
C THR A 221 -0.25 -2.44 -11.53
N THR A 222 -0.46 -2.12 -10.26
CA THR A 222 -1.60 -1.33 -9.80
C THR A 222 -1.24 -0.54 -8.55
N VAL A 223 -1.90 0.60 -8.34
CA VAL A 223 -1.75 1.43 -7.16
C VAL A 223 -3.08 1.59 -6.45
N MET A 224 -3.11 1.33 -5.14
CA MET A 224 -4.26 1.50 -4.28
C MET A 224 -4.04 2.69 -3.34
N ASN A 225 -4.56 3.87 -3.69
CA ASN A 225 -4.44 5.07 -2.87
C ASN A 225 -5.41 5.00 -1.68
N LEU A 226 -4.86 4.71 -0.52
CA LEU A 226 -5.61 4.55 0.73
C LEU A 226 -5.85 5.91 1.38
N SER A 227 -7.06 6.12 1.88
CA SER A 227 -7.39 7.23 2.78
C SER A 227 -6.87 6.99 4.20
N GLY A 228 -7.26 7.80 5.17
CA GLY A 228 -6.82 7.67 6.55
C GLY A 228 -7.08 6.28 7.10
N LEU A 229 -6.03 5.62 7.59
CA LEU A 229 -6.10 4.23 8.06
C LEU A 229 -6.54 4.16 9.53
N TRP A 230 -7.53 3.31 9.83
CA TRP A 230 -8.00 3.08 11.18
C TRP A 230 -8.32 1.62 11.47
N GLY A 231 -8.48 1.30 12.77
CA GLY A 231 -8.71 -0.05 13.28
C GLY A 231 -7.50 -0.62 14.05
N GLY A 232 -7.73 -1.61 14.88
CA GLY A 232 -6.72 -2.14 15.79
C GLY A 232 -6.14 -1.04 16.69
N SER A 233 -4.83 -0.84 16.67
CA SER A 233 -4.16 0.21 17.46
C SER A 233 -4.30 1.62 16.91
N ARG A 234 -4.87 1.81 15.72
CA ARG A 234 -5.06 3.14 15.10
C ARG A 234 -6.49 3.63 15.30
N SER A 235 -6.66 4.66 16.11
CA SER A 235 -7.92 5.36 16.29
C SER A 235 -7.75 6.83 15.97
N ILE A 236 -8.69 7.41 15.21
CA ILE A 236 -8.69 8.85 14.91
C ILE A 236 -8.86 9.69 16.19
N ARG A 237 -9.53 9.16 17.21
CA ARG A 237 -9.67 9.79 18.53
C ARG A 237 -8.32 10.25 19.09
N ASN A 238 -7.28 9.41 18.93
CA ASN A 238 -5.93 9.69 19.43
C ASN A 238 -5.22 10.83 18.68
N TYR A 239 -5.81 11.31 17.60
CA TYR A 239 -5.23 12.34 16.75
C TYR A 239 -5.94 13.68 16.86
N VAL A 240 -7.16 13.75 17.40
CA VAL A 240 -7.96 14.99 17.46
C VAL A 240 -7.19 16.12 18.14
N GLY A 241 -6.60 15.89 19.31
CA GLY A 241 -5.82 16.89 20.02
C GLY A 241 -4.57 17.35 19.27
N LYS A 242 -3.94 16.48 18.47
CA LYS A 242 -2.78 16.83 17.64
C LYS A 242 -3.18 17.59 16.37
N VAL A 243 -4.32 17.25 15.79
CA VAL A 243 -4.83 17.89 14.56
C VAL A 243 -5.46 19.23 14.85
N ALA A 244 -6.09 19.38 16.00
CA ALA A 244 -6.76 20.60 16.48
C ALA A 244 -6.18 21.05 17.83
N PRO A 245 -4.90 21.50 17.88
CA PRO A 245 -4.27 21.96 19.11
C PRO A 245 -4.74 23.36 19.57
N SER A 246 -5.38 24.12 18.69
CA SER A 246 -5.94 25.43 18.95
C SER A 246 -7.21 25.65 18.12
N ILE A 247 -7.99 26.70 18.48
CA ILE A 247 -9.20 27.07 17.74
C ILE A 247 -8.88 27.51 16.32
N GLU A 248 -7.77 28.21 16.10
CA GLU A 248 -7.30 28.64 14.77
C GLU A 248 -6.95 27.43 13.90
N ALA A 249 -6.24 26.45 14.47
CA ALA A 249 -5.95 25.22 13.76
C ALA A 249 -7.22 24.43 13.40
N LEU A 250 -8.19 24.39 14.33
CA LEU A 250 -9.47 23.73 14.14
C LEU A 250 -10.34 24.44 13.09
N SER A 251 -10.35 25.77 13.06
CA SER A 251 -11.13 26.57 12.10
C SER A 251 -10.78 26.24 10.65
N MET A 252 -9.51 25.91 10.36
CA MET A 252 -9.03 25.52 9.03
C MET A 252 -9.28 24.06 8.69
N LYS A 253 -9.81 23.25 9.61
CA LYS A 253 -10.05 21.83 9.35
C LYS A 253 -11.36 21.60 8.59
N THR A 254 -11.27 20.77 7.58
CA THR A 254 -12.36 20.45 6.63
C THR A 254 -12.73 18.96 6.70
N SER A 255 -12.75 18.29 5.58
CA SER A 255 -13.05 16.85 5.51
C SER A 255 -11.87 15.96 5.90
N VAL A 256 -12.22 14.77 6.34
CA VAL A 256 -11.31 13.62 6.38
C VAL A 256 -12.00 12.39 5.81
N HIS A 257 -11.23 11.55 5.13
CA HIS A 257 -11.70 10.27 4.58
C HIS A 257 -10.90 9.16 5.22
N MET A 258 -11.58 8.06 5.51
CA MET A 258 -11.00 6.94 6.25
C MET A 258 -11.26 5.62 5.55
N ILE A 259 -10.46 4.61 5.90
CA ILE A 259 -10.69 3.22 5.52
C ILE A 259 -10.17 2.30 6.63
N HIS A 260 -10.95 1.28 6.97
CA HIS A 260 -10.57 0.30 7.98
C HIS A 260 -9.59 -0.74 7.41
N GLY A 261 -8.65 -1.22 8.24
CA GLY A 261 -7.66 -2.22 7.83
C GLY A 261 -8.26 -3.50 7.26
N LEU A 262 -9.40 -3.96 7.75
CA LEU A 262 -10.12 -5.11 7.20
C LEU A 262 -10.58 -4.86 5.76
N ASP A 263 -11.11 -3.67 5.46
CA ASP A 263 -11.56 -3.32 4.11
C ASP A 263 -10.38 -3.18 3.15
N VAL A 264 -9.23 -2.70 3.63
CA VAL A 264 -7.97 -2.74 2.87
C VAL A 264 -7.56 -4.18 2.55
N ALA A 265 -7.63 -5.09 3.52
CA ALA A 265 -7.30 -6.50 3.33
C ALA A 265 -8.21 -7.16 2.28
N ARG A 266 -9.53 -6.95 2.38
CA ARG A 266 -10.52 -7.44 1.41
C ARG A 266 -10.27 -6.90 0.01
N ALA A 267 -9.93 -5.62 -0.09
CA ALA A 267 -9.61 -4.97 -1.35
C ALA A 267 -8.34 -5.55 -2.01
N ILE A 268 -7.29 -5.81 -1.22
CA ILE A 268 -6.05 -6.43 -1.73
C ILE A 268 -6.34 -7.83 -2.28
N VAL A 269 -7.09 -8.65 -1.55
CA VAL A 269 -7.43 -10.01 -2.01
C VAL A 269 -8.25 -9.94 -3.29
N ALA A 270 -9.25 -9.08 -3.38
CA ALA A 270 -10.06 -8.92 -4.61
C ALA A 270 -9.22 -8.47 -5.82
N VAL A 271 -8.21 -7.62 -5.59
CA VAL A 271 -7.26 -7.23 -6.64
C VAL A 271 -6.40 -8.41 -7.07
N ILE A 272 -5.90 -9.24 -6.14
CA ILE A 272 -5.12 -10.44 -6.47
C ILE A 272 -5.96 -11.41 -7.30
N ASP A 273 -7.19 -11.68 -6.88
CA ASP A 273 -8.09 -12.63 -7.53
C ASP A 273 -8.51 -12.19 -8.94
N ARG A 274 -8.58 -10.88 -9.18
CA ARG A 274 -9.04 -10.30 -10.46
C ARG A 274 -8.09 -9.22 -10.95
N PHE A 275 -6.81 -9.53 -11.01
CA PHE A 275 -5.78 -8.55 -11.33
C PHE A 275 -5.95 -7.92 -12.71
N ASP A 276 -6.57 -8.62 -13.67
CA ASP A 276 -6.89 -8.07 -14.99
C ASP A 276 -7.70 -6.76 -14.92
N LEU A 277 -8.60 -6.64 -13.94
CA LEU A 277 -9.37 -5.42 -13.73
C LEU A 277 -8.54 -4.30 -13.09
N ALA A 278 -7.45 -4.64 -12.41
CA ALA A 278 -6.60 -3.71 -11.69
C ALA A 278 -5.40 -3.24 -12.51
N ALA A 279 -4.94 -4.03 -13.48
CA ALA A 279 -3.70 -3.82 -14.21
C ALA A 279 -3.64 -2.42 -14.88
N GLY A 280 -2.54 -1.70 -14.63
CA GLY A 280 -2.32 -0.36 -15.14
C GLY A 280 -3.18 0.73 -14.50
N GLN A 281 -3.92 0.43 -13.45
CA GLN A 281 -4.89 1.34 -12.85
C GLN A 281 -4.43 1.89 -11.50
N ARG A 282 -4.83 3.14 -11.24
CA ARG A 282 -4.81 3.78 -9.92
C ARG A 282 -6.20 3.72 -9.31
N TRP A 283 -6.32 3.43 -8.03
CA TRP A 283 -7.59 3.33 -7.33
C TRP A 283 -7.62 4.23 -6.11
N ILE A 284 -8.76 4.89 -5.84
CA ILE A 284 -9.02 5.55 -4.56
C ILE A 284 -9.81 4.60 -3.68
N LEU A 285 -9.38 4.43 -2.44
CA LEU A 285 -10.05 3.59 -1.46
C LEU A 285 -10.41 4.41 -0.21
N THR A 286 -11.71 4.53 0.03
CA THR A 286 -12.31 5.09 1.25
C THR A 286 -13.43 4.18 1.72
N ASP A 287 -13.96 4.41 2.90
CA ASP A 287 -15.19 3.78 3.40
C ASP A 287 -16.47 4.42 2.83
N GLN A 288 -16.36 5.19 1.73
CA GLN A 288 -17.45 5.93 1.08
C GLN A 288 -18.10 6.99 1.96
N ARG A 289 -17.37 7.53 2.95
CA ARG A 289 -17.83 8.59 3.84
C ARG A 289 -16.95 9.82 3.76
N VAL A 290 -17.58 10.96 3.96
CA VAL A 290 -16.92 12.24 4.16
C VAL A 290 -17.15 12.63 5.61
N TYR A 291 -16.10 12.58 6.42
CA TYR A 291 -16.18 12.98 7.82
C TYR A 291 -15.79 14.44 7.97
N ASP A 292 -16.45 15.14 8.88
CA ASP A 292 -16.16 16.52 9.24
C ASP A 292 -15.25 16.57 10.47
N TRP A 293 -14.10 17.26 10.37
CA TRP A 293 -13.22 17.42 11.51
C TRP A 293 -13.86 18.15 12.69
N TRP A 294 -14.81 19.08 12.45
CA TRP A 294 -15.49 19.77 13.55
C TRP A 294 -16.42 18.81 14.31
N ASP A 295 -17.13 17.96 13.57
CA ASP A 295 -17.97 16.93 14.17
C ASP A 295 -17.13 15.96 15.02
N LEU A 296 -16.03 15.44 14.46
CA LEU A 296 -15.12 14.55 15.20
C LEU A 296 -14.47 15.23 16.41
N ALA A 297 -14.07 16.50 16.28
CA ALA A 297 -13.47 17.25 17.37
C ALA A 297 -14.46 17.56 18.48
N SER A 298 -15.74 17.85 18.15
CA SER A 298 -16.78 18.06 19.14
C SER A 298 -17.06 16.81 19.98
N ALA A 299 -16.99 15.63 19.33
CA ALA A 299 -17.28 14.35 19.98
C ALA A 299 -16.07 13.76 20.72
N TRP A 300 -14.86 13.96 20.21
CA TRP A 300 -13.66 13.26 20.67
C TRP A 300 -12.48 14.16 21.05
N GLY A 301 -12.75 15.44 21.27
CA GLY A 301 -11.73 16.36 21.72
C GLY A 301 -11.20 15.98 23.11
N LEU A 302 -9.94 15.57 23.20
CA LEU A 302 -9.25 15.22 24.42
C LEU A 302 -8.06 16.16 24.63
N SER A 303 -7.75 16.47 25.90
CA SER A 303 -6.54 17.19 26.23
C SER A 303 -5.31 16.33 25.84
N ALA A 304 -4.38 16.91 25.09
CA ALA A 304 -3.12 16.24 24.71
C ALA A 304 -2.19 16.02 25.92
N LEU A 305 -2.50 16.59 27.07
CA LEU A 305 -1.62 16.60 28.26
C LEU A 305 -1.84 15.44 29.21
N ASP A 306 -2.92 14.65 29.07
CA ASP A 306 -3.30 13.65 30.07
C ASP A 306 -3.07 12.19 29.66
N ASN A 307 -2.06 11.92 28.85
CA ASN A 307 -1.67 10.52 28.52
C ASN A 307 -1.10 9.73 29.71
N ALA A 308 -0.96 10.33 30.88
CA ALA A 308 -0.29 9.71 32.02
C ALA A 308 -1.23 9.16 33.12
N HIS A 309 -2.51 9.54 33.12
CA HIS A 309 -3.45 9.10 34.17
C HIS A 309 -4.82 8.74 33.59
N SER A 310 -5.42 7.72 34.14
CA SER A 310 -6.61 6.97 33.69
C SER A 310 -7.96 7.74 33.63
N HIS A 311 -7.97 9.04 33.75
CA HIS A 311 -9.17 9.88 33.57
C HIS A 311 -8.99 10.71 32.30
N GLN A 312 -9.69 10.33 31.22
CA GLN A 312 -9.77 11.10 29.98
C GLN A 312 -10.41 12.45 30.28
N THR A 313 -9.63 13.51 30.34
CA THR A 313 -10.14 14.87 30.49
C THR A 313 -10.64 15.35 29.12
N ILE A 314 -11.89 15.81 29.09
CA ILE A 314 -12.48 16.42 27.88
C ILE A 314 -11.66 17.69 27.56
N GLY A 315 -11.10 17.75 26.36
CA GLY A 315 -10.36 18.89 25.90
C GLY A 315 -11.26 20.06 25.48
N PRO A 316 -10.69 21.21 25.16
CA PRO A 316 -11.45 22.42 24.83
C PRO A 316 -12.13 22.36 23.45
N GLN A 317 -11.87 21.35 22.65
CA GLN A 317 -12.27 21.28 21.24
C GLN A 317 -13.80 21.40 21.06
N ALA A 318 -14.60 20.76 21.91
CA ALA A 318 -16.06 20.87 21.83
C ALA A 318 -16.54 22.32 22.02
N HIS A 319 -15.92 23.06 22.95
CA HIS A 319 -16.20 24.49 23.16
C HIS A 319 -15.79 25.32 21.95
N TRP A 320 -14.57 25.09 21.42
CA TRP A 320 -14.10 25.77 20.22
C TRP A 320 -14.99 25.51 19.00
N VAL A 321 -15.49 24.28 18.83
CA VAL A 321 -16.42 23.97 17.75
C VAL A 321 -17.71 24.78 17.89
N ASN A 322 -18.29 24.87 19.09
CA ASN A 322 -19.49 25.70 19.31
C ASN A 322 -19.24 27.18 18.98
N GLN A 323 -18.09 27.73 19.38
CA GLN A 323 -17.72 29.09 19.04
C GLN A 323 -17.59 29.28 17.52
N LEU A 324 -16.88 28.37 16.82
CA LEU A 324 -16.74 28.41 15.36
C LEU A 324 -18.08 28.26 14.64
N MET A 325 -19.00 27.41 15.16
CA MET A 325 -20.33 27.28 14.60
C MET A 325 -21.13 28.59 14.69
N GLN A 326 -21.01 29.32 15.80
CA GLN A 326 -21.63 30.64 15.94
C GLN A 326 -21.01 31.66 14.98
N GLU A 327 -19.68 31.76 14.94
CA GLU A 327 -18.93 32.69 14.06
C GLU A 327 -19.25 32.48 12.57
N HIS A 328 -19.43 31.21 12.15
CA HIS A 328 -19.68 30.84 10.75
C HIS A 328 -21.16 30.56 10.43
N ASN A 329 -22.07 30.85 11.36
CA ASN A 329 -23.52 30.59 11.23
C ASN A 329 -23.85 29.12 10.84
N ILE A 330 -23.09 28.16 11.39
CA ILE A 330 -23.34 26.73 11.20
C ILE A 330 -24.36 26.26 12.24
N ARG A 331 -25.49 25.70 11.79
CA ARG A 331 -26.60 25.31 12.66
C ARG A 331 -26.50 23.92 13.24
N ALA A 332 -25.81 23.02 12.52
CA ALA A 332 -25.68 21.61 12.90
C ALA A 332 -24.42 20.98 12.29
N LEU A 333 -23.93 19.91 12.93
CA LEU A 333 -22.84 19.05 12.44
C LEU A 333 -23.43 17.66 12.05
N PRO A 334 -22.78 16.94 11.10
CA PRO A 334 -21.61 17.42 10.33
C PRO A 334 -22.00 18.52 9.34
N ARG A 335 -21.03 19.39 8.98
CA ARG A 335 -21.20 20.33 7.89
C ARG A 335 -21.45 19.57 6.57
N PRO A 336 -22.22 20.14 5.64
CA PRO A 336 -22.45 19.47 4.37
C PRO A 336 -21.12 19.30 3.61
N PRO A 337 -20.97 18.21 2.81
CA PRO A 337 -19.73 17.95 2.07
C PRO A 337 -19.29 19.12 1.18
N SER A 338 -20.22 19.89 0.64
CA SER A 338 -19.94 21.12 -0.13
C SER A 338 -19.19 22.19 0.68
N ALA A 339 -19.38 22.25 2.01
CA ALA A 339 -18.65 23.15 2.90
C ALA A 339 -17.31 22.56 3.37
N LEU A 340 -17.01 21.29 3.07
CA LEU A 340 -15.79 20.62 3.53
C LEU A 340 -14.65 20.65 2.50
N GLY A 341 -14.89 21.25 1.33
CA GLY A 341 -13.88 21.53 0.31
C GLY A 341 -13.34 20.32 -0.44
N ARG A 342 -13.24 19.15 0.19
CA ARG A 342 -12.68 17.94 -0.42
C ARG A 342 -13.61 16.75 -0.19
N ALA A 343 -13.98 16.06 -1.28
CA ALA A 343 -14.74 14.84 -1.24
C ALA A 343 -14.16 13.80 -2.19
N LEU A 344 -13.74 12.64 -1.66
CA LEU A 344 -13.16 11.56 -2.45
C LEU A 344 -14.24 10.56 -2.85
N ASP A 345 -14.29 10.24 -4.14
CA ASP A 345 -15.17 9.20 -4.69
C ASP A 345 -14.40 7.91 -4.94
N SER A 346 -14.68 6.89 -4.14
CA SER A 346 -14.10 5.56 -4.29
C SER A 346 -15.05 4.52 -4.88
N ARG A 347 -16.26 4.92 -5.31
CA ARG A 347 -17.30 3.99 -5.80
C ARG A 347 -16.78 3.10 -6.92
N GLN A 348 -16.01 3.66 -7.85
CA GLN A 348 -15.50 2.91 -9.00
C GLN A 348 -14.67 1.68 -8.58
N PHE A 349 -13.88 1.75 -7.50
CA PHE A 349 -13.18 0.57 -6.98
C PHE A 349 -14.18 -0.47 -6.48
N TRP A 350 -15.08 -0.07 -5.60
CA TRP A 350 -16.01 -0.99 -4.96
C TRP A 350 -16.94 -1.67 -5.96
N ASP A 351 -17.45 -0.92 -6.93
CA ASP A 351 -18.31 -1.43 -8.00
C ASP A 351 -17.55 -2.39 -8.93
N THR A 352 -16.32 -2.04 -9.33
CA THR A 352 -15.49 -2.89 -10.21
C THR A 352 -15.18 -4.23 -9.58
N PHE A 353 -14.91 -4.26 -8.28
CA PHE A 353 -14.58 -5.51 -7.57
C PHE A 353 -15.80 -6.18 -6.92
N GLY A 354 -16.99 -5.60 -7.02
CA GLY A 354 -18.23 -6.16 -6.45
C GLY A 354 -18.17 -6.24 -4.92
N LEU A 355 -17.54 -5.24 -4.30
CA LEU A 355 -17.37 -5.15 -2.85
C LEU A 355 -18.08 -3.90 -2.30
N THR A 356 -18.28 -3.89 -0.99
CA THR A 356 -18.67 -2.72 -0.21
C THR A 356 -17.80 -2.62 1.03
N PRO A 357 -17.51 -1.42 1.54
CA PRO A 357 -16.89 -1.28 2.85
C PRO A 357 -17.79 -1.88 3.94
N VAL A 358 -17.21 -2.71 4.81
CA VAL A 358 -17.97 -3.35 5.92
C VAL A 358 -17.66 -2.71 7.27
N ARG A 359 -16.64 -1.88 7.36
CA ARG A 359 -16.23 -1.14 8.56
C ARG A 359 -16.24 0.37 8.28
N ALA A 360 -17.45 0.93 8.17
CA ALA A 360 -17.66 2.32 7.78
C ALA A 360 -18.11 3.24 8.94
N ARG A 361 -18.02 2.79 10.20
CA ARG A 361 -18.31 3.60 11.39
C ARG A 361 -17.17 3.53 12.37
N MET A 362 -16.44 4.61 12.50
CA MET A 362 -15.30 4.73 13.42
C MET A 362 -15.70 4.70 14.91
N GLU A 363 -16.97 4.95 15.20
CA GLU A 363 -17.48 5.08 16.57
C GLU A 363 -17.67 3.73 17.30
N LEU A 364 -17.76 2.63 16.56
CA LEU A 364 -18.12 1.33 17.11
C LEU A 364 -16.97 0.57 17.77
N LEU A 365 -15.81 1.17 17.87
CA LEU A 365 -14.65 0.56 18.56
C LEU A 365 -14.35 1.34 19.84
N ALA A 366 -15.18 1.10 20.84
CA ALA A 366 -14.86 1.45 22.22
C ALA A 366 -13.93 0.41 22.82
#